data_916007657deebf4325e2bc6941a45e46
#
_entry.id   916007657deebf4325e2bc6941a45e46
#
_cell.length_a   1.000
_cell.length_b   1.000
_cell.length_c   1.000
_cell.angle_alpha   90.00
_cell.angle_beta   90.00
_cell.angle_gamma   90.00
#
_symmetry.space_group_name_H-M   'P 1'
#
loop_
_entity.id
_entity.type
_entity.pdbx_description
1 polymer ?
#
loop_
_entity_poly.entity_id
_entity_poly.type
_entity_poly.pdbx_seq_one_letter_code
_entity_poly.pdbx_strand_id
1 'polypeptide(L)'
;MSKDKKNKATKRRRKWLDILRWVLIVVLLVVGLALIFNKSIRNTVIAWNTNKYQVSKVSKKTIEKNKEAKTSFDFDTVKSISTESVLQAQMDAQELPVVGGIAIPEVGINLPIFKGLGNTELTYGAGTMKEDQVMGGENNYSLASHH
;
A
#
# COMPACT_ATOMS: atom_id res chain seq x y z
N MET A 1 -51.34 -15.42 -35.15
CA MET A 1 -50.93 -14.36 -34.21
C MET A 1 -50.19 -14.85 -32.96
N SER A 2 -50.46 -16.07 -32.44
CA SER A 2 -49.73 -16.57 -31.25
C SER A 2 -48.28 -17.03 -31.52
N LYS A 3 -47.94 -17.44 -32.74
CA LYS A 3 -46.56 -17.86 -33.10
C LYS A 3 -45.56 -16.71 -33.16
N ASP A 4 -45.96 -15.50 -33.55
CA ASP A 4 -45.06 -14.34 -33.64
C ASP A 4 -44.67 -13.78 -32.28
N LYS A 5 -45.57 -13.86 -31.30
CA LYS A 5 -45.26 -13.42 -29.91
C LYS A 5 -44.28 -14.36 -29.21
N LYS A 6 -44.37 -15.69 -29.48
CA LYS A 6 -43.40 -16.66 -28.94
C LYS A 6 -42.00 -16.48 -29.55
N ASN A 7 -41.92 -16.20 -30.85
CA ASN A 7 -40.65 -15.96 -31.53
C ASN A 7 -39.91 -14.67 -31.05
N LYS A 8 -40.66 -13.61 -30.75
CA LYS A 8 -40.12 -12.38 -30.21
C LYS A 8 -39.61 -12.56 -28.77
N ALA A 9 -40.33 -13.31 -27.95
CA ALA A 9 -39.91 -13.60 -26.58
C ALA A 9 -38.64 -14.49 -26.52
N THR A 10 -38.54 -15.50 -27.40
CA THR A 10 -37.35 -16.38 -27.51
C THR A 10 -36.13 -15.63 -28.05
N LYS A 11 -36.30 -14.73 -29.03
CA LYS A 11 -35.25 -13.87 -29.54
C LYS A 11 -34.72 -12.89 -28.47
N ARG A 12 -35.62 -12.33 -27.66
CA ARG A 12 -35.26 -11.44 -26.53
C ARG A 12 -34.46 -12.19 -25.45
N ARG A 13 -34.87 -13.43 -25.15
CA ARG A 13 -34.22 -14.30 -24.16
C ARG A 13 -32.81 -14.70 -24.62
N ARG A 14 -32.60 -15.00 -25.91
CA ARG A 14 -31.29 -15.30 -26.49
C ARG A 14 -30.35 -14.10 -26.44
N LYS A 15 -30.82 -12.91 -26.79
CA LYS A 15 -30.02 -11.69 -26.70
C LYS A 15 -29.60 -11.40 -25.24
N TRP A 16 -30.47 -11.64 -24.29
CA TRP A 16 -30.18 -11.42 -22.87
C TRP A 16 -29.14 -12.42 -22.35
N LEU A 17 -29.24 -13.68 -22.76
CA LEU A 17 -28.26 -14.71 -22.44
C LEU A 17 -26.88 -14.41 -23.07
N ASP A 18 -26.83 -13.90 -24.28
CA ASP A 18 -25.59 -13.52 -24.94
C ASP A 18 -24.92 -12.32 -24.24
N ILE A 19 -25.69 -11.31 -23.85
CA ILE A 19 -25.21 -10.18 -23.05
C ILE A 19 -24.68 -10.66 -21.68
N LEU A 20 -25.41 -11.53 -21.01
CA LEU A 20 -24.99 -12.10 -19.73
C LEU A 20 -23.68 -12.88 -19.86
N ARG A 21 -23.54 -13.67 -20.92
CA ARG A 21 -22.32 -14.42 -21.21
C ARG A 21 -21.13 -13.49 -21.47
N TRP A 22 -21.30 -12.43 -22.25
CA TRP A 22 -20.27 -11.43 -22.49
C TRP A 22 -19.85 -10.69 -21.22
N VAL A 23 -20.81 -10.29 -20.40
CA VAL A 23 -20.55 -9.66 -19.08
C VAL A 23 -19.76 -10.60 -18.19
N LEU A 24 -20.12 -11.89 -18.14
CA LEU A 24 -19.39 -12.90 -17.38
C LEU A 24 -17.93 -13.03 -17.85
N ILE A 25 -17.70 -13.09 -19.16
CA ILE A 25 -16.35 -13.18 -19.75
C ILE A 25 -15.53 -11.94 -19.39
N VAL A 26 -16.09 -10.75 -19.50
CA VAL A 26 -15.41 -9.48 -19.15
C VAL A 26 -15.07 -9.45 -17.67
N VAL A 27 -16.00 -9.83 -16.79
CA VAL A 27 -15.75 -9.88 -15.33
C VAL A 27 -14.66 -10.88 -14.99
N LEU A 28 -14.65 -12.07 -15.57
CA LEU A 28 -13.61 -13.08 -15.36
C LEU A 28 -12.26 -12.59 -15.87
N LEU A 29 -12.22 -11.89 -17.01
CA LEU A 29 -11.00 -11.33 -17.58
C LEU A 29 -10.42 -10.23 -16.67
N VAL A 30 -11.25 -9.33 -16.15
CA VAL A 30 -10.85 -8.27 -15.21
C VAL A 30 -10.32 -8.86 -13.92
N VAL A 31 -11.02 -9.86 -13.35
CA VAL A 31 -10.57 -10.55 -12.12
C VAL A 31 -9.25 -11.27 -12.36
N GLY A 32 -9.10 -11.96 -13.50
CA GLY A 32 -7.85 -12.64 -13.86
C GLY A 32 -6.67 -11.69 -14.01
N LEU A 33 -6.84 -10.55 -14.68
CA LEU A 33 -5.83 -9.51 -14.80
C LEU A 33 -5.49 -8.90 -13.43
N ALA A 34 -6.46 -8.64 -12.60
CA ALA A 34 -6.25 -8.12 -11.24
C ALA A 34 -5.41 -9.08 -10.39
N LEU A 35 -5.66 -10.40 -10.49
CA LEU A 35 -4.88 -11.40 -9.77
C LEU A 35 -3.43 -11.51 -10.27
N ILE A 36 -3.22 -11.42 -11.59
CA ILE A 36 -1.88 -11.46 -12.19
C ILE A 36 -1.07 -10.21 -11.81
N PHE A 37 -1.68 -9.03 -11.85
CA PHE A 37 -1.04 -7.76 -11.57
C PHE A 37 -1.06 -7.36 -10.09
N ASN A 38 -1.64 -8.17 -9.21
CA ASN A 38 -1.77 -7.87 -7.78
C ASN A 38 -0.43 -7.51 -7.14
N LYS A 39 0.61 -8.29 -7.37
CA LYS A 39 1.96 -8.01 -6.84
C LYS A 39 2.52 -6.70 -7.43
N SER A 40 2.32 -6.45 -8.71
CA SER A 40 2.79 -5.24 -9.39
C SER A 40 2.08 -3.99 -8.86
N ILE A 41 0.75 -4.04 -8.70
CA ILE A 41 -0.04 -2.95 -8.13
C ILE A 41 0.42 -2.63 -6.71
N ARG A 42 0.59 -3.66 -5.87
CA ARG A 42 1.10 -3.51 -4.50
C ARG A 42 2.46 -2.81 -4.46
N ASN A 43 3.40 -3.28 -5.26
CA ASN A 43 4.75 -2.71 -5.32
C ASN A 43 4.74 -1.26 -5.84
N THR A 44 3.89 -0.95 -6.83
CA THR A 44 3.74 0.40 -7.37
C THR A 44 3.16 1.36 -6.32
N VAL A 45 2.14 0.97 -5.58
CA VAL A 45 1.55 1.78 -4.51
C VAL A 45 2.57 2.04 -3.40
N ILE A 46 3.32 1.02 -2.97
CA ILE A 46 4.37 1.16 -1.96
C ILE A 46 5.45 2.13 -2.46
N ALA A 47 5.97 1.93 -3.68
CA ALA A 47 7.01 2.77 -4.26
C ALA A 47 6.57 4.24 -4.39
N TRP A 48 5.33 4.49 -4.80
CA TRP A 48 4.80 5.84 -4.92
C TRP A 48 4.72 6.56 -3.56
N ASN A 49 4.23 5.88 -2.53
CA ASN A 49 4.16 6.44 -1.18
C ASN A 49 5.54 6.56 -0.54
N THR A 50 6.43 5.60 -0.73
CA THR A 50 7.82 5.69 -0.27
C THR A 50 8.50 6.92 -0.85
N ASN A 51 8.33 7.20 -2.14
CA ASN A 51 8.86 8.39 -2.78
C ASN A 51 8.27 9.70 -2.23
N LYS A 52 7.00 9.71 -1.85
CA LYS A 52 6.34 10.87 -1.24
C LYS A 52 6.99 11.26 0.09
N TYR A 53 7.43 10.29 0.89
CA TYR A 53 7.98 10.50 2.22
C TYR A 53 9.51 10.57 2.26
N GLN A 54 10.20 10.57 1.12
CA GLN A 54 11.65 10.70 1.11
C GLN A 54 12.13 11.98 1.79
N VAL A 55 13.25 11.89 2.51
CA VAL A 55 13.84 13.00 3.28
C VAL A 55 14.08 14.26 2.44
N SER A 56 14.44 14.10 1.17
CA SER A 56 14.62 15.21 0.23
C SER A 56 13.36 16.04 -0.02
N LYS A 57 12.18 15.48 0.27
CA LYS A 57 10.88 16.13 0.09
C LYS A 57 10.25 16.62 1.39
N VAL A 58 10.86 16.33 2.53
CA VAL A 58 10.38 16.69 3.85
C VAL A 58 11.25 17.80 4.45
N SER A 59 10.64 18.84 4.98
CA SER A 59 11.40 19.96 5.58
C SER A 59 12.04 19.56 6.91
N LYS A 60 13.16 20.21 7.25
CA LYS A 60 13.86 20.00 8.52
C LYS A 60 12.96 20.28 9.74
N LYS A 61 12.09 21.30 9.66
CA LYS A 61 11.12 21.61 10.72
C LYS A 61 10.11 20.47 10.93
N THR A 62 9.65 19.85 9.85
CA THR A 62 8.73 18.71 9.93
C THR A 62 9.40 17.50 10.55
N ILE A 63 10.67 17.24 10.25
CA ILE A 63 11.45 16.17 10.87
C ILE A 63 11.60 16.39 12.38
N GLU A 64 11.95 17.59 12.82
CA GLU A 64 12.03 17.93 14.25
C GLU A 64 10.71 17.76 14.97
N LYS A 65 9.61 18.20 14.38
CA LYS A 65 8.25 18.01 14.90
C LYS A 65 7.89 16.52 14.99
N ASN A 66 8.27 15.73 14.00
CA ASN A 66 7.94 14.30 13.93
C ASN A 66 8.71 13.47 14.99
N LYS A 67 9.86 13.93 15.45
CA LYS A 67 10.60 13.30 16.55
C LYS A 67 9.79 13.27 17.86
N GLU A 68 8.91 14.21 18.07
CA GLU A 68 8.03 14.32 19.25
C GLU A 68 6.70 13.60 19.06
N ALA A 69 6.42 13.05 17.86
CA ALA A 69 5.17 12.37 17.57
C ALA A 69 4.97 11.11 18.43
N LYS A 70 3.75 10.92 18.91
CA LYS A 70 3.36 9.69 19.62
C LYS A 70 3.06 8.59 18.61
N THR A 71 3.78 7.49 18.69
CA THR A 71 3.65 6.34 17.77
C THR A 71 3.73 5.02 18.54
N SER A 72 3.31 3.93 17.93
CA SER A 72 3.39 2.60 18.52
C SER A 72 4.75 1.95 18.27
N PHE A 73 5.29 1.29 19.30
CA PHE A 73 6.52 0.50 19.24
C PHE A 73 6.27 -0.98 19.58
N ASP A 74 5.03 -1.43 19.42
CA ASP A 74 4.60 -2.79 19.75
C ASP A 74 4.84 -3.74 18.56
N PHE A 75 5.78 -4.66 18.72
CA PHE A 75 6.08 -5.69 17.73
C PHE A 75 4.95 -6.70 17.51
N ASP A 76 4.14 -6.95 18.52
CA ASP A 76 3.09 -7.96 18.44
C ASP A 76 1.95 -7.53 17.51
N THR A 77 1.85 -6.24 17.21
CA THR A 77 0.86 -5.69 16.26
C THR A 77 1.33 -5.66 14.82
N VAL A 78 2.60 -5.96 14.56
CA VAL A 78 3.18 -5.94 13.20
C VAL A 78 2.65 -7.13 12.39
N LYS A 79 2.06 -6.85 11.24
CA LYS A 79 1.48 -7.84 10.32
C LYS A 79 2.31 -7.97 9.04
N SER A 80 2.28 -9.15 8.44
CA SER A 80 2.88 -9.36 7.12
C SER A 80 2.19 -8.52 6.04
N ILE A 81 2.96 -8.11 5.02
CA ILE A 81 2.42 -7.35 3.90
C ILE A 81 1.46 -8.21 3.07
N SER A 82 0.22 -7.73 2.93
CA SER A 82 -0.78 -8.26 2.02
C SER A 82 -1.33 -7.13 1.16
N THR A 83 -2.06 -7.44 0.10
CA THR A 83 -2.71 -6.41 -0.73
C THR A 83 -3.70 -5.59 0.07
N GLU A 84 -4.46 -6.25 0.94
CA GLU A 84 -5.43 -5.61 1.83
C GLU A 84 -4.74 -4.63 2.79
N SER A 85 -3.63 -5.06 3.41
CA SER A 85 -2.87 -4.19 4.32
C SER A 85 -2.26 -2.98 3.62
N VAL A 86 -1.81 -3.12 2.36
CA VAL A 86 -1.30 -2.00 1.56
C VAL A 86 -2.40 -1.00 1.21
N LEU A 87 -3.59 -1.48 0.83
CA LEU A 87 -4.73 -0.61 0.53
C LEU A 87 -5.22 0.12 1.79
N GLN A 88 -5.26 -0.56 2.94
CA GLN A 88 -5.59 0.05 4.20
C GLN A 88 -4.55 1.10 4.61
N ALA A 89 -3.27 0.79 4.47
CA ALA A 89 -2.18 1.73 4.70
C ALA A 89 -2.28 2.98 3.80
N GLN A 90 -2.72 2.82 2.56
CA GLN A 90 -2.97 3.94 1.63
C GLN A 90 -4.08 4.87 2.12
N MET A 91 -5.13 4.33 2.71
CA MET A 91 -6.21 5.13 3.30
C MET A 91 -5.78 5.83 4.58
N ASP A 92 -4.91 5.20 5.36
CA ASP A 92 -4.41 5.72 6.64
C ASP A 92 -3.20 6.67 6.48
N ALA A 93 -2.55 6.66 5.32
CA ALA A 93 -1.31 7.39 5.04
C ALA A 93 -1.53 8.89 4.76
N GLN A 94 -2.18 9.60 5.67
CA GLN A 94 -2.37 11.06 5.49
C GLN A 94 -1.16 11.87 5.96
N GLU A 95 -0.57 11.54 7.10
CA GLU A 95 0.63 12.20 7.63
C GLU A 95 1.45 11.23 8.47
N LEU A 96 2.46 10.61 7.86
CA LEU A 96 3.39 9.75 8.58
C LEU A 96 4.58 10.55 9.14
N PRO A 97 5.04 10.25 10.38
CA PRO A 97 6.09 11.00 11.05
C PRO A 97 7.49 10.62 10.53
N VAL A 98 7.93 11.23 9.44
CA VAL A 98 9.29 11.06 8.90
C VAL A 98 10.30 11.71 9.83
N VAL A 99 11.29 10.95 10.29
CA VAL A 99 12.39 11.42 11.16
C VAL A 99 13.76 11.34 10.50
N GLY A 100 13.89 10.73 9.35
CA GLY A 100 15.16 10.59 8.65
C GLY A 100 15.02 9.79 7.37
N GLY A 101 16.12 9.35 6.82
CA GLY A 101 16.17 8.49 5.64
C GLY A 101 17.41 7.62 5.63
N ILE A 102 17.31 6.48 4.95
CA ILE A 102 18.43 5.58 4.69
C ILE A 102 18.58 5.38 3.18
N ALA A 103 19.78 5.59 2.66
CA ALA A 103 20.10 5.39 1.26
C ALA A 103 21.36 4.54 1.12
N ILE A 104 21.27 3.49 0.31
CA ILE A 104 22.42 2.65 -0.08
C ILE A 104 22.34 2.51 -1.61
N PRO A 105 22.99 3.44 -2.35
CA PRO A 105 22.86 3.51 -3.81
C PRO A 105 23.31 2.24 -4.54
N GLU A 106 24.31 1.54 -4.03
CA GLU A 106 24.86 0.31 -4.63
C GLU A 106 23.84 -0.80 -4.76
N VAL A 107 22.84 -0.84 -3.88
CA VAL A 107 21.76 -1.82 -3.88
C VAL A 107 20.40 -1.20 -4.14
N GLY A 108 20.33 0.07 -4.53
CA GLY A 108 19.10 0.76 -4.88
C GLY A 108 18.17 1.04 -3.70
N ILE A 109 18.68 1.03 -2.47
CA ILE A 109 17.87 1.32 -1.28
C ILE A 109 17.84 2.85 -1.06
N ASN A 110 16.63 3.39 -0.99
CA ASN A 110 16.38 4.77 -0.59
C ASN A 110 14.99 4.81 0.10
N LEU A 111 15.01 4.73 1.43
CA LEU A 111 13.79 4.62 2.25
C LEU A 111 13.69 5.77 3.24
N PRO A 112 12.49 6.33 3.45
CA PRO A 112 12.23 7.19 4.58
C PRO A 112 12.25 6.39 5.88
N ILE A 113 12.68 7.02 6.96
CA ILE A 113 12.62 6.49 8.32
C ILE A 113 11.49 7.19 9.05
N PHE A 114 10.53 6.42 9.53
CA PHE A 114 9.41 6.91 10.33
C PHE A 114 9.62 6.61 11.81
N LYS A 115 9.04 7.43 12.67
CA LYS A 115 9.00 7.14 14.10
C LYS A 115 7.92 6.09 14.37
N GLY A 116 8.31 4.95 14.94
CA GLY A 116 7.40 3.89 15.37
C GLY A 116 7.36 2.66 14.48
N LEU A 117 6.60 1.67 14.92
CA LEU A 117 6.45 0.35 14.31
C LEU A 117 5.02 0.09 13.81
N GLY A 118 4.29 1.14 13.44
CA GLY A 118 2.97 0.99 12.84
C GLY A 118 3.02 0.25 11.50
N ASN A 119 1.98 -0.50 11.17
CA ASN A 119 1.93 -1.25 9.90
C ASN A 119 2.07 -0.36 8.68
N THR A 120 1.56 0.86 8.75
CA THR A 120 1.65 1.85 7.67
C THR A 120 3.08 2.33 7.47
N GLU A 121 3.79 2.67 8.55
CA GLU A 121 5.18 3.10 8.55
C GLU A 121 6.10 2.00 7.98
N LEU A 122 5.93 0.77 8.43
CA LEU A 122 6.71 -0.38 7.96
C LEU A 122 6.41 -0.76 6.51
N THR A 123 5.24 -0.43 6.01
CA THR A 123 4.85 -0.68 4.61
C THR A 123 5.57 0.27 3.65
N TYR A 124 5.74 1.53 4.02
CA TYR A 124 6.29 2.56 3.13
C TYR A 124 7.74 2.92 3.37
N GLY A 125 8.33 2.45 4.46
CA GLY A 125 9.71 2.75 4.77
C GLY A 125 10.24 1.91 5.92
N ALA A 126 11.19 2.46 6.66
CA ALA A 126 11.73 1.88 7.88
C ALA A 126 11.12 2.57 9.10
N GLY A 127 10.82 1.81 10.14
CA GLY A 127 10.31 2.31 11.40
C GLY A 127 11.36 2.23 12.51
N THR A 128 11.38 3.21 13.42
CA THR A 128 12.22 3.17 14.62
C THR A 128 11.66 2.16 15.63
N MET A 129 12.55 1.38 16.24
CA MET A 129 12.16 0.28 17.13
C MET A 129 12.00 0.70 18.59
N LYS A 130 12.58 1.82 18.97
CA LYS A 130 12.54 2.35 20.34
C LYS A 130 12.19 3.83 20.34
N GLU A 131 11.43 4.26 21.33
CA GLU A 131 10.98 5.63 21.47
C GLU A 131 12.13 6.62 21.78
N ASP A 132 13.10 6.18 22.57
CA ASP A 132 14.20 6.98 23.09
C ASP A 132 15.45 7.00 22.20
N GLN A 133 15.46 6.26 21.07
CA GLN A 133 16.61 6.27 20.18
C GLN A 133 16.70 7.55 19.34
N VAL A 134 17.90 8.10 19.24
CA VAL A 134 18.19 9.31 18.46
C VAL A 134 19.30 9.04 17.46
N MET A 135 19.10 9.45 16.22
CA MET A 135 20.09 9.28 15.15
C MET A 135 21.35 10.12 15.48
N GLY A 136 22.52 9.46 15.52
CA GLY A 136 23.78 10.07 15.91
C GLY A 136 23.96 10.27 17.41
N GLY A 137 23.02 9.83 18.23
CA GLY A 137 23.10 9.83 19.69
C GLY A 137 23.85 8.62 20.26
N GLU A 138 23.75 8.44 21.57
CA GLU A 138 24.31 7.28 22.26
C GLU A 138 23.42 6.04 22.06
N ASN A 139 24.02 4.85 22.21
CA ASN A 139 23.41 3.54 22.01
C ASN A 139 23.05 3.22 20.55
N ASN A 140 22.45 2.04 20.35
CA ASN A 140 22.09 1.54 19.03
C ASN A 140 20.86 2.26 18.45
N TYR A 141 20.94 2.58 17.17
CA TYR A 141 19.81 3.05 16.38
C TYR A 141 19.26 1.89 15.56
N SER A 142 18.14 1.33 15.98
CA SER A 142 17.58 0.12 15.40
C SER A 142 16.34 0.44 14.55
N LEU A 143 16.29 -0.14 13.35
CA LEU A 143 15.23 0.05 12.37
C LEU A 143 14.60 -1.28 11.98
N ALA A 144 13.32 -1.27 11.71
CA ALA A 144 12.59 -2.37 11.10
C ALA A 144 11.94 -1.92 9.80
N SER A 145 11.82 -2.83 8.85
CA SER A 145 11.10 -2.60 7.59
C SER A 145 10.57 -3.91 7.05
N HIS A 146 9.51 -3.86 6.25
CA HIS A 146 9.09 -5.01 5.45
C HIS A 146 9.97 -5.17 4.22
N HIS A 147 10.12 -6.43 3.83
CA HIS A 147 10.85 -6.81 2.62
C HIS A 147 9.93 -6.87 1.39
#